data_e6a3a4260dc35d0934c964a05aeac9b7
#
_entry.id   e6a3a4260dc35d0934c964a05aeac9b7
#
_cell.length_a   1.000
_cell.length_b   1.000
_cell.length_c   1.000
_cell.angle_alpha   90.00
_cell.angle_beta   90.00
_cell.angle_gamma   90.00
#
_symmetry.space_group_name_H-M   'P 1'
#
loop_
_entity.id
_entity.type
_entity.pdbx_description
1 polymer ?
#
loop_
_entity_poly.entity_id
_entity_poly.type
_entity_poly.pdbx_seq_one_letter_code
_entity_poly.pdbx_strand_id
1 'polypeptide(L)'
;VWYQGENNAGRAQSYRRLFPLMIRDWRGRWGYEFPFCWVQLANYMQIAEQPGQSEWAELREAQNLTLELPATGQAVITDIGEANDIHPRNKRDVGYRLSRAALNVAYGRTDVAAGGPVYRSMERDGNRIVLTFDAADALKPSDGNRYGYLHGFSVAGADRRFVWAKAYIRDEKTVVVFSDEVAEPVAVRYGWADNPQDDDLTDASGLLASPFRTDDWPGITK
;
A
#
# COMPACT_ATOMS: atom_id res chain seq x y z
N VAL A 1 -1.37 -11.36 16.20
CA VAL A 1 -1.88 -10.94 14.87
C VAL A 1 -3.11 -10.07 15.06
N TRP A 2 -3.35 -9.14 14.12
CA TRP A 2 -4.44 -8.17 14.17
C TRP A 2 -5.08 -8.01 12.80
N TYR A 3 -6.40 -7.97 12.74
CA TYR A 3 -7.13 -7.67 11.52
C TYR A 3 -8.37 -6.84 11.89
N GLN A 4 -8.28 -5.54 11.71
CA GLN A 4 -9.31 -4.57 12.08
C GLN A 4 -8.99 -3.21 11.43
N GLY A 5 -9.99 -2.36 11.26
CA GLY A 5 -9.81 -0.98 10.81
C GLY A 5 -11.02 -0.43 10.08
N GLU A 6 -11.87 -1.26 9.56
CA GLU A 6 -12.98 -0.92 8.67
C GLU A 6 -13.88 0.17 9.26
N ASN A 7 -14.29 0.00 10.52
CA ASN A 7 -15.11 1.01 11.23
C ASN A 7 -14.36 2.31 11.58
N ASN A 8 -13.05 2.34 11.34
CA ASN A 8 -12.21 3.52 11.56
C ASN A 8 -11.88 4.28 10.28
N ALA A 9 -12.33 3.83 9.10
CA ALA A 9 -11.98 4.44 7.82
C ALA A 9 -12.22 5.96 7.81
N GLY A 10 -13.41 6.43 8.19
CA GLY A 10 -13.72 7.86 8.31
C GLY A 10 -12.96 8.61 9.42
N ARG A 11 -12.05 7.96 10.14
CA ARG A 11 -11.22 8.52 11.22
C ARG A 11 -9.77 8.06 11.11
N ALA A 12 -9.24 7.98 9.90
CA ALA A 12 -7.92 7.45 9.62
C ALA A 12 -6.80 8.27 10.28
N GLN A 13 -6.96 9.60 10.40
CA GLN A 13 -5.97 10.44 11.09
C GLN A 13 -5.92 10.14 12.60
N SER A 14 -7.05 9.85 13.22
CA SER A 14 -7.09 9.35 14.59
C SER A 14 -6.46 7.96 14.71
N TYR A 15 -6.74 7.06 13.77
CA TYR A 15 -6.19 5.71 13.72
C TYR A 15 -4.66 5.72 13.55
N ARG A 16 -4.11 6.62 12.76
CA ARG A 16 -2.66 6.85 12.60
C ARG A 16 -1.93 7.06 13.91
N ARG A 17 -2.62 7.63 14.92
CA ARG A 17 -2.09 7.83 16.27
C ARG A 17 -2.41 6.68 17.21
N LEU A 18 -3.65 6.18 17.16
CA LEU A 18 -4.16 5.21 18.12
C LEU A 18 -3.62 3.80 17.88
N PHE A 19 -3.42 3.40 16.64
CA PHE A 19 -2.95 2.05 16.33
C PHE A 19 -1.52 1.80 16.84
N PRO A 20 -0.51 2.62 16.53
CA PRO A 20 0.80 2.45 17.14
C PRO A 20 0.80 2.67 18.66
N LEU A 21 -0.06 3.53 19.18
CA LEU A 21 -0.20 3.72 20.64
C LEU A 21 -0.70 2.45 21.32
N MET A 22 -1.71 1.78 20.77
CA MET A 22 -2.22 0.50 21.29
C MET A 22 -1.12 -0.57 21.35
N ILE A 23 -0.31 -0.70 20.29
CA ILE A 23 0.79 -1.67 20.25
C ILE A 23 1.83 -1.35 21.34
N ARG A 24 2.20 -0.06 21.50
CA ARG A 24 3.14 0.39 22.54
C ARG A 24 2.59 0.16 23.94
N ASP A 25 1.30 0.46 24.19
CA ASP A 25 0.65 0.24 25.49
C ASP A 25 0.66 -1.26 25.86
N TRP A 26 0.31 -2.13 24.94
CA TRP A 26 0.35 -3.56 25.17
C TRP A 26 1.77 -4.05 25.46
N ARG A 27 2.76 -3.65 24.66
CA ARG A 27 4.16 -3.99 24.91
C ARG A 27 4.66 -3.50 26.27
N GLY A 28 4.28 -2.29 26.65
CA GLY A 28 4.59 -1.74 27.97
C GLY A 28 4.00 -2.55 29.11
N ARG A 29 2.74 -3.00 28.99
CA ARG A 29 2.08 -3.84 29.99
C ARG A 29 2.64 -5.25 30.07
N TRP A 30 3.07 -5.82 28.95
CA TRP A 30 3.70 -7.16 28.91
C TRP A 30 5.21 -7.11 29.25
N GLY A 31 5.83 -5.94 29.23
CA GLY A 31 7.21 -5.74 29.62
C GLY A 31 8.25 -6.14 28.57
N TYR A 32 7.85 -6.36 27.31
CA TYR A 32 8.77 -6.65 26.20
C TYR A 32 8.18 -6.32 24.83
N GLU A 33 9.04 -6.10 23.83
CA GLU A 33 8.66 -5.84 22.44
C GLU A 33 8.32 -7.12 21.69
N PHE A 34 7.13 -7.67 21.94
CA PHE A 34 6.67 -8.82 21.17
C PHE A 34 6.37 -8.44 19.72
N PRO A 35 6.61 -9.36 18.76
CA PRO A 35 6.25 -9.16 17.35
C PRO A 35 4.76 -8.91 17.17
N PHE A 36 4.42 -7.91 16.35
CA PHE A 36 3.03 -7.54 16.06
C PHE A 36 2.80 -7.48 14.55
N CYS A 37 2.01 -8.40 14.04
CA CYS A 37 1.69 -8.47 12.61
C CYS A 37 0.20 -8.20 12.38
N TRP A 38 -0.13 -7.46 11.32
CA TRP A 38 -1.51 -7.16 10.96
C TRP A 38 -1.81 -7.37 9.48
N VAL A 39 -3.09 -7.42 9.20
CA VAL A 39 -3.63 -7.40 7.85
C VAL A 39 -4.05 -5.98 7.53
N GLN A 40 -3.54 -5.41 6.42
CA GLN A 40 -4.01 -4.15 5.89
C GLN A 40 -5.42 -4.33 5.33
N LEU A 41 -6.27 -3.30 5.36
CA LEU A 41 -7.64 -3.41 4.85
C LEU A 41 -7.68 -3.88 3.40
N ALA A 42 -8.52 -4.89 3.15
CA ALA A 42 -8.80 -5.39 1.82
C ALA A 42 -9.46 -4.32 0.93
N ASN A 43 -9.48 -4.54 -0.37
CA ASN A 43 -10.33 -3.77 -1.28
C ASN A 43 -11.82 -4.05 -0.97
N TYR A 44 -12.64 -2.98 -1.07
CA TYR A 44 -14.06 -3.02 -0.74
C TYR A 44 -14.80 -1.91 -1.49
N MET A 45 -16.11 -2.04 -1.68
CA MET A 45 -16.98 -1.13 -2.44
C MET A 45 -16.73 -1.17 -3.95
N GLN A 46 -17.39 -0.28 -4.69
CA GLN A 46 -17.27 -0.24 -6.15
C GLN A 46 -15.91 0.34 -6.58
N ILE A 47 -15.43 -0.11 -7.73
CA ILE A 47 -14.25 0.48 -8.36
C ILE A 47 -14.58 1.91 -8.78
N ALA A 48 -13.70 2.84 -8.45
CA ALA A 48 -13.86 4.24 -8.82
C ALA A 48 -13.56 4.46 -10.31
N GLU A 49 -14.45 5.13 -11.02
CA GLU A 49 -14.24 5.51 -12.43
C GLU A 49 -13.13 6.57 -12.59
N GLN A 50 -12.97 7.43 -11.60
CA GLN A 50 -11.97 8.50 -11.58
C GLN A 50 -11.18 8.45 -10.27
N PRO A 51 -9.88 8.82 -10.29
CA PRO A 51 -9.09 8.90 -9.07
C PRO A 51 -9.63 10.02 -8.17
N GLY A 52 -9.64 9.78 -6.86
CA GLY A 52 -10.20 10.71 -5.91
C GLY A 52 -9.66 10.57 -4.51
N GLN A 53 -10.41 11.08 -3.56
CA GLN A 53 -10.17 10.88 -2.15
C GLN A 53 -10.81 9.56 -1.69
N SER A 54 -10.19 8.91 -0.70
CA SER A 54 -10.66 7.63 -0.18
C SER A 54 -10.32 7.53 1.31
N GLU A 55 -11.35 7.39 2.13
CA GLU A 55 -11.19 7.12 3.57
C GLU A 55 -10.47 5.78 3.81
N TRP A 56 -10.73 4.80 2.93
CA TRP A 56 -10.13 3.48 2.99
C TRP A 56 -8.63 3.52 2.68
N ALA A 57 -8.22 4.31 1.68
CA ALA A 57 -6.82 4.52 1.35
C ALA A 57 -6.08 5.27 2.47
N GLU A 58 -6.70 6.28 3.09
CA GLU A 58 -6.10 6.97 4.25
C GLU A 58 -5.92 6.03 5.44
N LEU A 59 -6.85 5.09 5.66
CA LEU A 59 -6.68 4.10 6.73
C LEU A 59 -5.56 3.11 6.40
N ARG A 60 -5.44 2.65 5.16
CA ARG A 60 -4.30 1.81 4.73
C ARG A 60 -2.98 2.54 4.91
N GLU A 61 -2.92 3.84 4.61
CA GLU A 61 -1.75 4.67 4.91
C GLU A 61 -1.44 4.68 6.40
N ALA A 62 -2.44 4.88 7.26
CA ALA A 62 -2.26 4.86 8.71
C ALA A 62 -1.73 3.50 9.22
N GLN A 63 -2.23 2.40 8.65
CA GLN A 63 -1.71 1.06 8.92
C GLN A 63 -0.26 0.92 8.45
N ASN A 64 0.05 1.35 7.22
CA ASN A 64 1.39 1.25 6.64
C ASN A 64 2.43 2.06 7.44
N LEU A 65 2.10 3.27 7.86
CA LEU A 65 2.98 4.11 8.69
C LEU A 65 3.31 3.49 10.06
N THR A 66 2.47 2.57 10.56
CA THR A 66 2.73 1.84 11.81
C THR A 66 3.91 0.87 11.70
N LEU A 67 4.37 0.53 10.46
CA LEU A 67 5.61 -0.24 10.24
C LEU A 67 6.89 0.48 10.71
N GLU A 68 6.83 1.76 11.07
CA GLU A 68 7.93 2.46 11.76
C GLU A 68 8.22 1.87 13.15
N LEU A 69 7.27 1.14 13.75
CA LEU A 69 7.52 0.44 15.01
C LEU A 69 8.39 -0.80 14.78
N PRO A 70 9.38 -1.04 15.65
CA PRO A 70 10.20 -2.24 15.56
C PRO A 70 9.35 -3.51 15.73
N ALA A 71 9.84 -4.62 15.21
CA ALA A 71 9.22 -5.94 15.31
C ALA A 71 7.74 -5.95 14.84
N THR A 72 7.45 -5.25 13.75
CA THR A 72 6.11 -5.22 13.12
C THR A 72 6.14 -5.72 11.69
N GLY A 73 5.00 -6.25 11.23
CA GLY A 73 4.83 -6.74 9.86
C GLY A 73 3.40 -6.60 9.38
N GLN A 74 3.23 -6.46 8.06
CA GLN A 74 1.94 -6.21 7.42
C GLN A 74 1.70 -7.18 6.27
N ALA A 75 0.48 -7.69 6.18
CA ALA A 75 -0.01 -8.40 4.99
C ALA A 75 -0.87 -7.44 4.15
N VAL A 76 -0.42 -7.12 2.94
CA VAL A 76 -1.19 -6.34 1.95
C VAL A 76 -2.14 -7.28 1.23
N ILE A 77 -3.43 -6.93 1.16
CA ILE A 77 -4.50 -7.77 0.60
C ILE A 77 -5.49 -6.98 -0.27
N THR A 78 -5.05 -5.95 -0.95
CA THR A 78 -5.88 -5.09 -1.81
C THR A 78 -6.47 -5.82 -3.03
N ASP A 79 -6.00 -7.00 -3.35
CA ASP A 79 -6.45 -7.89 -4.43
C ASP A 79 -7.32 -9.07 -3.98
N ILE A 80 -7.58 -9.21 -2.68
CA ILE A 80 -8.26 -10.38 -2.10
C ILE A 80 -9.69 -10.07 -1.68
N GLY A 81 -10.04 -8.79 -1.50
CA GLY A 81 -11.37 -8.35 -1.06
C GLY A 81 -12.47 -8.57 -2.10
N GLU A 82 -13.66 -8.25 -1.71
CA GLU A 82 -14.86 -8.35 -2.53
C GLU A 82 -15.64 -7.04 -2.48
N ALA A 83 -16.07 -6.52 -3.64
CA ALA A 83 -16.75 -5.23 -3.73
C ALA A 83 -18.02 -5.12 -2.86
N ASN A 84 -18.74 -6.22 -2.70
CA ASN A 84 -20.03 -6.26 -2.00
C ASN A 84 -19.98 -6.96 -0.64
N ASP A 85 -18.82 -7.42 -0.20
CA ASP A 85 -18.65 -8.07 1.10
C ASP A 85 -17.36 -7.54 1.78
N ILE A 86 -17.54 -6.85 2.90
CA ILE A 86 -16.45 -6.31 3.70
C ILE A 86 -15.54 -7.42 4.30
N HIS A 87 -16.02 -8.68 4.31
CA HIS A 87 -15.32 -9.83 4.86
C HIS A 87 -14.77 -10.71 3.72
N PRO A 88 -13.52 -10.56 3.30
CA PRO A 88 -12.94 -11.39 2.25
C PRO A 88 -13.09 -12.88 2.56
N ARG A 89 -13.56 -13.66 1.59
CA ARG A 89 -13.74 -15.12 1.75
C ARG A 89 -12.43 -15.88 1.62
N ASN A 90 -11.49 -15.35 0.86
CA ASN A 90 -10.17 -15.96 0.67
C ASN A 90 -9.26 -15.79 1.91
N LYS A 91 -9.62 -16.45 3.00
CA LYS A 91 -8.82 -16.43 4.23
C LYS A 91 -7.50 -17.18 4.11
N ARG A 92 -7.36 -18.07 3.14
CA ARG A 92 -6.14 -18.82 2.87
C ARG A 92 -4.99 -17.88 2.50
N ASP A 93 -5.20 -17.01 1.51
CA ASP A 93 -4.15 -16.12 1.03
C ASP A 93 -3.88 -14.97 2.02
N VAL A 94 -4.91 -14.51 2.74
CA VAL A 94 -4.73 -13.62 3.89
C VAL A 94 -3.79 -14.25 4.92
N GLY A 95 -4.06 -15.49 5.34
CA GLY A 95 -3.22 -16.24 6.30
C GLY A 95 -1.84 -16.51 5.76
N TYR A 96 -1.70 -16.84 4.47
CA TYR A 96 -0.40 -17.06 3.81
C TYR A 96 0.46 -15.80 3.86
N ARG A 97 -0.06 -14.63 3.42
CA ARG A 97 0.69 -13.37 3.44
C ARG A 97 1.05 -12.94 4.88
N LEU A 98 0.11 -13.10 5.81
CA LEU A 98 0.36 -12.80 7.22
C LEU A 98 1.42 -13.73 7.82
N SER A 99 1.43 -15.01 7.45
CA SER A 99 2.46 -15.96 7.91
C SER A 99 3.85 -15.60 7.42
N ARG A 100 3.99 -15.08 6.19
CA ARG A 100 5.29 -14.62 5.66
C ARG A 100 5.83 -13.43 6.47
N ALA A 101 4.98 -12.43 6.74
CA ALA A 101 5.34 -11.32 7.61
C ALA A 101 5.76 -11.82 9.01
N ALA A 102 5.02 -12.75 9.60
CA ALA A 102 5.34 -13.32 10.91
C ALA A 102 6.63 -14.14 10.88
N LEU A 103 6.87 -14.97 9.87
CA LEU A 103 8.12 -15.74 9.73
C LEU A 103 9.35 -14.82 9.68
N ASN A 104 9.27 -13.73 8.94
CA ASN A 104 10.36 -12.76 8.87
C ASN A 104 10.54 -12.03 10.20
N VAL A 105 9.46 -11.42 10.72
CA VAL A 105 9.54 -10.49 11.87
C VAL A 105 9.70 -11.22 13.20
N ALA A 106 8.95 -12.32 13.42
CA ALA A 106 8.94 -13.01 14.72
C ALA A 106 9.95 -14.16 14.80
N TYR A 107 10.32 -14.77 13.68
CA TYR A 107 11.21 -15.93 13.64
C TYR A 107 12.54 -15.65 12.94
N GLY A 108 12.78 -14.40 12.50
CA GLY A 108 14.04 -13.97 11.89
C GLY A 108 14.36 -14.64 10.54
N ARG A 109 13.34 -15.16 9.83
CA ARG A 109 13.51 -15.81 8.54
C ARG A 109 13.67 -14.74 7.44
N THR A 110 14.89 -14.21 7.32
CA THR A 110 15.24 -13.17 6.32
C THR A 110 15.22 -13.69 4.87
N ASP A 111 15.23 -15.00 4.68
CA ASP A 111 15.02 -15.68 3.40
C ASP A 111 13.55 -15.66 2.94
N VAL A 112 12.64 -15.23 3.80
CA VAL A 112 11.22 -15.06 3.51
C VAL A 112 10.89 -13.57 3.39
N ALA A 113 10.46 -13.11 2.22
CA ALA A 113 10.01 -11.73 2.06
C ALA A 113 8.78 -11.45 2.96
N ALA A 114 8.83 -10.39 3.75
CA ALA A 114 7.75 -10.00 4.67
C ALA A 114 6.62 -9.24 3.97
N GLY A 115 6.90 -8.58 2.85
CA GLY A 115 5.97 -7.78 2.06
C GLY A 115 6.50 -7.59 0.64
N GLY A 116 5.72 -6.91 -0.18
CA GLY A 116 6.07 -6.52 -1.55
C GLY A 116 6.93 -5.24 -1.61
N PRO A 117 7.08 -4.66 -2.80
CA PRO A 117 7.88 -3.44 -3.01
C PRO A 117 7.42 -2.28 -2.11
N VAL A 118 8.38 -1.51 -1.60
CA VAL A 118 8.12 -0.35 -0.74
C VAL A 118 8.59 0.91 -1.45
N TYR A 119 7.70 1.87 -1.67
CA TYR A 119 8.04 3.19 -2.21
C TYR A 119 9.10 3.89 -1.34
N ARG A 120 10.11 4.50 -1.97
CA ARG A 120 11.20 5.21 -1.31
C ARG A 120 11.29 6.68 -1.65
N SER A 121 11.31 6.99 -2.92
CA SER A 121 11.48 8.36 -3.38
C SER A 121 10.89 8.58 -4.75
N MET A 122 10.66 9.85 -5.08
CA MET A 122 10.30 10.27 -6.42
C MET A 122 11.25 11.35 -6.93
N GLU A 123 11.42 11.39 -8.25
CA GLU A 123 12.09 12.43 -8.97
C GLU A 123 11.25 12.85 -10.19
N ARG A 124 11.18 14.15 -10.47
CA ARG A 124 10.52 14.66 -11.67
C ARG A 124 11.51 14.69 -12.83
N ASP A 125 11.13 14.08 -13.94
CA ASP A 125 11.84 14.07 -15.19
C ASP A 125 10.94 14.66 -16.30
N GLY A 126 11.01 15.96 -16.50
CA GLY A 126 10.15 16.69 -17.43
C GLY A 126 8.66 16.57 -17.06
N ASN A 127 7.89 15.94 -17.96
CA ASN A 127 6.45 15.66 -17.77
C ASN A 127 6.18 14.29 -17.14
N ARG A 128 7.19 13.64 -16.56
CA ARG A 128 7.10 12.32 -15.92
C ARG A 128 7.58 12.38 -14.49
N ILE A 129 7.14 11.40 -13.70
CA ILE A 129 7.69 11.13 -12.38
C ILE A 129 8.34 9.75 -12.41
N VAL A 130 9.54 9.67 -11.88
CA VAL A 130 10.27 8.43 -11.65
C VAL A 130 10.16 8.09 -10.17
N LEU A 131 9.59 6.93 -9.87
CA LEU A 131 9.46 6.40 -8.52
C LEU A 131 10.53 5.33 -8.30
N THR A 132 11.19 5.37 -7.14
CA THR A 132 12.14 4.35 -6.70
C THR A 132 11.56 3.51 -5.58
N PHE A 133 11.81 2.21 -5.64
CA PHE A 133 11.31 1.23 -4.68
C PHE A 133 12.43 0.41 -4.06
N ASP A 134 12.25 0.00 -2.79
CA ASP A 134 12.92 -1.15 -2.22
C ASP A 134 12.08 -2.38 -2.55
N ALA A 135 12.70 -3.35 -3.18
CA ALA A 135 12.10 -4.62 -3.56
C ALA A 135 13.04 -5.76 -3.20
N ALA A 136 12.49 -6.93 -2.92
CA ALA A 136 13.27 -8.14 -2.64
C ALA A 136 14.07 -8.60 -3.85
N ASP A 137 13.58 -8.27 -5.06
CA ASP A 137 14.18 -8.55 -6.35
C ASP A 137 13.58 -7.58 -7.38
N ALA A 138 13.77 -7.82 -8.68
CA ALA A 138 13.24 -6.98 -9.74
C ALA A 138 11.70 -6.82 -9.66
N LEU A 139 11.25 -5.58 -9.87
CA LEU A 139 9.83 -5.25 -9.97
C LEU A 139 9.18 -5.98 -11.14
N LYS A 140 7.92 -6.37 -10.98
CA LYS A 140 7.13 -6.97 -12.05
C LYS A 140 5.62 -6.73 -11.84
N PRO A 141 4.82 -6.74 -12.91
CA PRO A 141 3.37 -6.78 -12.80
C PRO A 141 2.89 -8.14 -12.27
N SER A 142 1.85 -8.15 -11.44
CA SER A 142 1.26 -9.40 -10.91
C SER A 142 0.49 -10.20 -11.96
N ASP A 143 -0.02 -9.55 -13.01
CA ASP A 143 -0.69 -10.17 -14.16
C ASP A 143 0.28 -10.88 -15.12
N GLY A 144 1.59 -10.72 -14.91
CA GLY A 144 2.64 -11.34 -15.70
C GLY A 144 2.83 -10.72 -17.10
N ASN A 145 2.29 -9.53 -17.37
CA ASN A 145 2.54 -8.90 -18.66
C ASN A 145 4.03 -8.59 -18.83
N ARG A 146 4.60 -9.05 -19.94
CA ARG A 146 6.05 -8.93 -20.22
C ARG A 146 6.52 -7.52 -20.58
N TYR A 147 5.61 -6.59 -20.76
CA TYR A 147 5.93 -5.22 -21.15
C TYR A 147 6.18 -4.31 -19.97
N GLY A 148 5.92 -4.78 -18.74
CA GLY A 148 6.12 -4.01 -17.51
C GLY A 148 5.11 -2.88 -17.30
N TYR A 149 3.98 -2.87 -18.01
CA TYR A 149 2.90 -1.91 -17.75
C TYR A 149 2.22 -2.21 -16.43
N LEU A 150 1.87 -1.14 -15.71
CA LEU A 150 1.27 -1.19 -14.38
C LEU A 150 -0.03 -0.40 -14.32
N HIS A 151 -0.93 -0.85 -13.46
CA HIS A 151 -2.22 -0.23 -13.15
C HIS A 151 -2.23 0.39 -11.75
N GLY A 152 -3.34 1.06 -11.40
CA GLY A 152 -3.55 1.61 -10.07
C GLY A 152 -2.85 2.95 -9.78
N PHE A 153 -2.15 3.54 -10.76
CA PHE A 153 -1.47 4.81 -10.59
C PHE A 153 -2.34 6.00 -11.03
N SER A 154 -2.24 7.08 -10.27
CA SER A 154 -2.78 8.39 -10.63
C SER A 154 -1.76 9.49 -10.38
N VAL A 155 -1.85 10.59 -11.14
CA VAL A 155 -0.91 11.70 -11.11
C VAL A 155 -1.67 13.04 -11.06
N ALA A 156 -1.08 14.03 -10.37
CA ALA A 156 -1.61 15.38 -10.30
C ALA A 156 -0.52 16.44 -10.51
N GLY A 157 -0.94 17.57 -11.05
CA GLY A 157 -0.16 18.81 -11.09
C GLY A 157 -0.34 19.64 -9.81
N ALA A 158 0.12 20.90 -9.83
CA ALA A 158 -0.02 21.84 -8.73
C ALA A 158 -1.49 22.19 -8.38
N ASP A 159 -2.43 21.94 -9.30
CA ASP A 159 -3.87 22.08 -9.09
C ASP A 159 -4.48 20.99 -8.18
N ARG A 160 -3.69 19.95 -7.84
CA ARG A 160 -4.07 18.81 -6.99
C ARG A 160 -5.20 17.95 -7.56
N ARG A 161 -5.50 18.09 -8.85
CA ARG A 161 -6.47 17.25 -9.54
C ARG A 161 -5.79 15.99 -10.03
N PHE A 162 -6.15 14.85 -9.44
CA PHE A 162 -5.65 13.55 -9.89
C PHE A 162 -6.40 13.08 -11.14
N VAL A 163 -5.64 12.52 -12.08
CA VAL A 163 -6.10 11.78 -13.25
C VAL A 163 -5.42 10.43 -13.30
N TRP A 164 -6.04 9.44 -13.96
CA TRP A 164 -5.39 8.15 -14.17
C TRP A 164 -4.09 8.32 -14.97
N ALA A 165 -3.06 7.60 -14.56
CA ALA A 165 -1.74 7.68 -15.15
C ALA A 165 -1.36 6.40 -15.89
N LYS A 166 -0.56 6.57 -16.92
CA LYS A 166 0.22 5.49 -17.53
C LYS A 166 1.43 5.23 -16.65
N ALA A 167 1.71 3.95 -16.36
CA ALA A 167 2.87 3.56 -15.57
C ALA A 167 3.56 2.35 -16.19
N TYR A 168 4.89 2.31 -16.10
CA TYR A 168 5.68 1.16 -16.54
C TYR A 168 6.95 1.01 -15.73
N ILE A 169 7.40 -0.23 -15.58
CA ILE A 169 8.68 -0.57 -14.96
C ILE A 169 9.80 -0.20 -15.94
N ARG A 170 10.71 0.67 -15.52
CA ARG A 170 11.86 1.11 -16.31
C ARG A 170 13.08 0.19 -16.10
N ASP A 171 13.28 -0.22 -14.86
CA ASP A 171 14.36 -1.11 -14.45
C ASP A 171 13.95 -1.89 -13.17
N GLU A 172 14.87 -2.65 -12.59
CA GLU A 172 14.62 -3.53 -11.45
C GLU A 172 13.94 -2.85 -10.24
N LYS A 173 14.12 -1.52 -10.08
CA LYS A 173 13.68 -0.78 -8.89
C LYS A 173 12.92 0.50 -9.19
N THR A 174 12.71 0.84 -10.45
CA THR A 174 12.07 2.11 -10.81
C THR A 174 10.85 1.95 -11.69
N VAL A 175 9.84 2.78 -11.40
CA VAL A 175 8.61 2.92 -12.18
C VAL A 175 8.51 4.33 -12.70
N VAL A 176 8.18 4.50 -13.97
CA VAL A 176 7.88 5.78 -14.60
C VAL A 176 6.37 5.97 -14.66
N VAL A 177 5.89 7.12 -14.18
CA VAL A 177 4.46 7.47 -14.14
C VAL A 177 4.23 8.80 -14.84
N PHE A 178 3.21 8.88 -15.69
CA PHE A 178 2.85 10.11 -16.41
C PHE A 178 1.42 10.08 -16.94
N SER A 179 0.89 11.25 -17.27
CA SER A 179 -0.36 11.40 -18.01
C SER A 179 -0.22 12.49 -19.07
N ASP A 180 -0.85 12.31 -20.23
CA ASP A 180 -0.88 13.33 -21.27
C ASP A 180 -1.70 14.56 -20.86
N GLU A 181 -2.56 14.40 -19.81
CA GLU A 181 -3.38 15.49 -19.26
C GLU A 181 -2.62 16.37 -18.24
N VAL A 182 -1.44 15.92 -17.75
CA VAL A 182 -0.68 16.61 -16.70
C VAL A 182 0.74 16.90 -17.20
N ALA A 183 0.94 18.08 -17.77
CA ALA A 183 2.24 18.49 -18.32
C ALA A 183 3.33 18.69 -17.25
N GLU A 184 2.92 19.09 -16.05
CA GLU A 184 3.81 19.34 -14.89
C GLU A 184 3.39 18.53 -13.68
N PRO A 185 3.65 17.22 -13.64
CA PRO A 185 3.27 16.38 -12.51
C PRO A 185 4.10 16.72 -11.27
N VAL A 186 3.44 16.75 -10.10
CA VAL A 186 4.09 17.01 -8.81
C VAL A 186 3.75 15.96 -7.75
N ALA A 187 2.73 15.12 -7.99
CA ALA A 187 2.32 14.09 -7.05
C ALA A 187 1.85 12.83 -7.77
N VAL A 188 2.10 11.69 -7.16
CA VAL A 188 1.63 10.36 -7.60
C VAL A 188 0.93 9.67 -6.45
N ARG A 189 -0.15 8.94 -6.75
CA ARG A 189 -0.79 8.00 -5.83
C ARG A 189 -0.87 6.63 -6.50
N TYR A 190 -0.72 5.58 -5.71
CA TYR A 190 -0.87 4.18 -6.12
C TYR A 190 -1.87 3.50 -5.21
N GLY A 191 -2.84 2.79 -5.78
CA GLY A 191 -3.86 2.09 -5.02
C GLY A 191 -4.73 3.00 -4.13
N TRP A 192 -4.81 4.30 -4.45
CA TRP A 192 -5.48 5.28 -3.61
C TRP A 192 -6.98 5.32 -3.89
N ALA A 193 -7.67 4.23 -3.53
CA ALA A 193 -9.11 4.04 -3.72
C ALA A 193 -9.67 3.11 -2.63
N ASP A 194 -10.98 3.08 -2.45
CA ASP A 194 -11.64 2.11 -1.57
C ASP A 194 -11.46 0.69 -2.12
N ASN A 195 -11.63 0.53 -3.42
CA ASN A 195 -11.44 -0.73 -4.14
C ASN A 195 -10.39 -0.59 -5.25
N PRO A 196 -9.08 -0.71 -4.91
CA PRO A 196 -7.99 -0.69 -5.88
C PRO A 196 -7.72 -2.10 -6.42
N GLN A 197 -8.73 -2.77 -6.95
CA GLN A 197 -8.66 -4.17 -7.37
C GLN A 197 -7.62 -4.42 -8.47
N ASP A 198 -7.33 -3.41 -9.28
CA ASP A 198 -6.42 -3.52 -10.43
C ASP A 198 -4.95 -3.22 -10.05
N ASP A 199 -4.65 -2.98 -8.78
CA ASP A 199 -3.28 -2.80 -8.30
C ASP A 199 -2.44 -4.03 -8.58
N ASP A 200 -1.32 -3.86 -9.30
CA ASP A 200 -0.55 -4.99 -9.83
C ASP A 200 0.96 -4.91 -9.63
N LEU A 201 1.47 -3.91 -8.90
CA LEU A 201 2.90 -3.79 -8.64
C LEU A 201 3.38 -4.82 -7.61
N THR A 202 4.26 -5.72 -8.06
CA THR A 202 4.90 -6.76 -7.24
C THR A 202 6.41 -6.82 -7.51
N ASP A 203 7.07 -7.77 -6.87
CA ASP A 203 8.43 -8.23 -7.16
C ASP A 203 8.48 -9.78 -7.23
N ALA A 204 9.67 -10.37 -7.19
CA ALA A 204 9.83 -11.82 -7.22
C ALA A 204 9.16 -12.55 -6.04
N SER A 205 8.86 -11.88 -4.94
CA SER A 205 8.11 -12.47 -3.82
C SER A 205 6.66 -12.79 -4.17
N GLY A 206 6.11 -12.13 -5.21
CA GLY A 206 4.70 -12.20 -5.60
C GLY A 206 3.76 -11.49 -4.63
N LEU A 207 4.30 -10.69 -3.70
CA LEU A 207 3.51 -9.87 -2.78
C LEU A 207 3.30 -8.47 -3.37
N LEU A 208 2.10 -7.91 -3.20
CA LEU A 208 1.77 -6.58 -3.70
C LEU A 208 2.48 -5.48 -2.91
N ALA A 209 2.84 -4.41 -3.60
CA ALA A 209 3.16 -3.14 -2.97
C ALA A 209 1.95 -2.61 -2.19
N SER A 210 2.19 -2.05 -1.00
CA SER A 210 1.13 -1.34 -0.28
C SER A 210 0.72 -0.08 -1.03
N PRO A 211 -0.56 0.30 -1.06
CA PRO A 211 -0.98 1.62 -1.52
C PRO A 211 -0.18 2.74 -0.86
N PHE A 212 0.14 3.77 -1.62
CA PHE A 212 0.91 4.92 -1.14
C PHE A 212 0.54 6.20 -1.89
N ARG A 213 0.99 7.32 -1.34
CA ARG A 213 1.02 8.64 -1.99
C ARG A 213 2.38 9.30 -1.80
N THR A 214 2.74 10.18 -2.72
CA THR A 214 3.97 10.99 -2.65
C THR A 214 3.69 12.39 -2.12
N ASP A 215 2.43 12.79 -2.04
CA ASP A 215 1.98 14.08 -1.53
C ASP A 215 1.72 14.05 -0.02
N ASP A 216 1.77 15.21 0.61
CA ASP A 216 1.42 15.47 2.01
C ASP A 216 0.12 16.28 2.15
N TRP A 217 -0.67 16.36 1.10
CA TRP A 217 -1.89 17.17 1.09
C TRP A 217 -2.93 16.65 2.09
N PRO A 218 -3.72 17.55 2.69
CA PRO A 218 -4.74 17.14 3.64
C PRO A 218 -5.68 16.08 3.04
N GLY A 219 -5.93 15.04 3.82
CA GLY A 219 -6.95 14.04 3.50
C GLY A 219 -8.35 14.52 3.89
N ILE A 220 -9.33 13.62 3.77
CA ILE A 220 -10.75 13.87 4.09
C ILE A 220 -11.14 13.37 5.47
N THR A 221 -10.34 12.52 6.10
CA THR A 221 -10.64 11.94 7.42
C THR A 221 -10.11 12.80 8.58
N LYS A 222 -10.62 12.50 9.79
CA LYS A 222 -10.28 13.19 11.05
C LYS A 222 -9.37 12.37 11.95
#